data_bad450d6fe4daddeb74b6312200ad2b9
#
_entry.id   bad450d6fe4daddeb74b6312200ad2b9
#
_cell.length_a   1.000
_cell.length_b   1.000
_cell.length_c   1.000
_cell.angle_alpha   90.00
_cell.angle_beta   90.00
_cell.angle_gamma   90.00
#
_symmetry.space_group_name_H-M   'P 1'
#
loop_
_entity.id
_entity.type
_entity.pdbx_description
1 polymer ?
#
loop_
_entity_poly.entity_id
_entity_poly.type
_entity_poly.pdbx_seq_one_letter_code
_entity_poly.pdbx_strand_id
1 'polypeptide(L)'
;MNTCKIRGLVLGEGIPKICVPIVGKSKEEIVDLAKKVKEIGTDKEIGADIVEFRADWFEDILDFEKAEEVLKELRGILGETPILFTFRTLKEGGEKAMELKKYVELNTNVINTGLVDAIDVEIFTGDEFVKAVVDSAHEKGVKVIGSNHDFYKTPEKDEIVCRLRKMQELNVDVAKIAVMPQSKKDVITLLAATEEMYTNYANRPIITMSMSKLGVVSRLVGEAFGSVLTFGAVGKTSAPGQINVEDLKSALSIVHNSLH
;
A
#
# COMPACT_ATOMS: atom_id res chain seq x y z
N MET A 1 -4.38 -19.92 -5.39
CA MET A 1 -4.25 -18.46 -5.26
C MET A 1 -3.33 -18.19 -4.08
N ASN A 2 -2.33 -17.33 -4.25
CA ASN A 2 -1.42 -17.01 -3.16
C ASN A 2 -2.06 -15.96 -2.26
N THR A 3 -2.14 -16.21 -0.97
CA THR A 3 -2.79 -15.32 0.00
C THR A 3 -1.80 -14.78 1.01
N CYS A 4 -2.11 -13.62 1.58
CA CYS A 4 -1.38 -13.04 2.71
C CYS A 4 -2.37 -12.57 3.76
N LYS A 5 -2.21 -13.03 4.99
CA LYS A 5 -3.06 -12.61 6.11
C LYS A 5 -2.39 -11.48 6.87
N ILE A 6 -3.08 -10.32 6.93
CA ILE A 6 -2.68 -9.14 7.71
C ILE A 6 -3.73 -8.95 8.80
N ARG A 7 -3.41 -9.25 10.06
CA ARG A 7 -4.38 -9.32 11.15
C ARG A 7 -5.56 -10.25 10.80
N GLY A 8 -6.78 -9.74 10.73
CA GLY A 8 -7.98 -10.49 10.32
C GLY A 8 -8.28 -10.48 8.83
N LEU A 9 -7.56 -9.65 8.04
CA LEU A 9 -7.76 -9.46 6.61
C LEU A 9 -6.96 -10.49 5.79
N VAL A 10 -7.57 -11.10 4.77
CA VAL A 10 -6.88 -11.97 3.82
C VAL A 10 -6.82 -11.29 2.46
N LEU A 11 -5.60 -10.97 2.00
CA LEU A 11 -5.33 -10.49 0.65
C LEU A 11 -5.27 -11.68 -0.31
N GLY A 12 -5.86 -11.55 -1.49
CA GLY A 12 -5.87 -12.60 -2.52
C GLY A 12 -7.10 -13.52 -2.46
N GLU A 13 -8.08 -13.23 -1.59
CA GLU A 13 -9.37 -13.92 -1.55
C GLU A 13 -10.52 -12.94 -1.77
N GLY A 14 -11.47 -13.33 -2.64
CA GLY A 14 -12.66 -12.54 -2.99
C GLY A 14 -12.33 -11.21 -3.64
N ILE A 15 -13.19 -10.23 -3.45
CA ILE A 15 -13.03 -8.86 -3.99
C ILE A 15 -11.71 -8.25 -3.55
N PRO A 16 -10.98 -7.56 -4.45
CA PRO A 16 -9.76 -6.82 -4.09
C PRO A 16 -10.00 -5.86 -2.92
N LYS A 17 -9.07 -5.83 -1.97
CA LYS A 17 -9.21 -5.03 -0.76
C LYS A 17 -8.96 -3.56 -1.03
N ILE A 18 -9.61 -2.70 -0.25
CA ILE A 18 -9.45 -1.25 -0.34
C ILE A 18 -8.57 -0.76 0.79
N CYS A 19 -7.43 -0.18 0.43
CA CYS A 19 -6.55 0.54 1.33
C CYS A 19 -6.91 2.04 1.31
N VAL A 20 -7.11 2.63 2.49
CA VAL A 20 -7.37 4.08 2.61
C VAL A 20 -6.20 4.74 3.31
N PRO A 21 -5.49 5.66 2.64
CA PRO A 21 -4.39 6.39 3.25
C PRO A 21 -4.89 7.51 4.16
N ILE A 22 -4.25 7.60 5.34
CA ILE A 22 -4.35 8.71 6.26
C ILE A 22 -3.13 9.59 6.06
N VAL A 23 -3.37 10.86 5.70
CA VAL A 23 -2.37 11.91 5.51
C VAL A 23 -2.68 13.09 6.41
N GLY A 24 -1.69 13.63 7.07
CA GLY A 24 -1.82 14.82 7.92
C GLY A 24 -0.47 15.33 8.35
N LYS A 25 -0.36 16.65 8.56
CA LYS A 25 0.88 17.30 8.99
C LYS A 25 1.02 17.26 10.51
N SER A 26 -0.10 17.34 11.23
CA SER A 26 -0.15 17.27 12.69
C SER A 26 -0.87 16.01 13.16
N LYS A 27 -0.69 15.69 14.44
CA LYS A 27 -1.38 14.59 15.13
C LYS A 27 -2.92 14.75 15.03
N GLU A 28 -3.41 15.99 15.21
CA GLU A 28 -4.83 16.30 15.16
C GLU A 28 -5.44 16.00 13.78
N GLU A 29 -4.75 16.42 12.69
CA GLU A 29 -5.20 16.14 11.32
C GLU A 29 -5.28 14.64 11.04
N ILE A 30 -4.27 13.88 11.49
CA ILE A 30 -4.20 12.43 11.33
C ILE A 30 -5.33 11.74 12.08
N VAL A 31 -5.53 12.12 13.36
CA VAL A 31 -6.59 11.57 14.22
C VAL A 31 -7.98 11.88 13.68
N ASP A 32 -8.22 13.11 13.23
CA ASP A 32 -9.51 13.51 12.65
C ASP A 32 -9.82 12.75 11.35
N LEU A 33 -8.81 12.52 10.50
CA LEU A 33 -9.01 11.71 9.31
C LEU A 33 -9.24 10.23 9.65
N ALA A 34 -8.55 9.69 10.66
CA ALA A 34 -8.76 8.32 11.14
C ALA A 34 -10.20 8.09 11.64
N LYS A 35 -10.75 9.06 12.40
CA LYS A 35 -12.14 9.02 12.86
C LYS A 35 -13.11 8.99 11.68
N LYS A 36 -12.93 9.87 10.68
CA LYS A 36 -13.74 9.89 9.45
C LYS A 36 -13.70 8.57 8.69
N VAL A 37 -12.50 7.97 8.54
CA VAL A 37 -12.34 6.66 7.90
C VAL A 37 -13.08 5.58 8.69
N LYS A 38 -13.02 5.64 10.04
CA LYS A 38 -13.73 4.70 10.92
C LYS A 38 -15.23 4.85 10.83
N GLU A 39 -15.75 6.08 10.79
CA GLU A 39 -17.19 6.38 10.68
C GLU A 39 -17.79 5.81 9.39
N ILE A 40 -17.10 5.98 8.24
CA ILE A 40 -17.52 5.42 6.96
C ILE A 40 -17.50 3.87 7.01
N GLY A 41 -16.59 3.28 7.78
CA GLY A 41 -16.47 1.82 7.96
C GLY A 41 -17.45 1.19 8.96
N THR A 42 -18.26 1.99 9.69
CA THR A 42 -19.28 1.43 10.59
C THR A 42 -20.48 0.84 9.84
N ASP A 43 -20.76 1.30 8.64
CA ASP A 43 -21.57 0.55 7.68
C ASP A 43 -20.66 -0.55 7.08
N LYS A 44 -20.86 -1.79 7.50
CA LYS A 44 -20.00 -2.95 7.14
C LYS A 44 -19.82 -3.18 5.63
N GLU A 45 -20.56 -2.46 4.80
CA GLU A 45 -20.49 -2.53 3.34
C GLU A 45 -19.61 -1.45 2.71
N ILE A 46 -19.27 -0.35 3.41
CA ILE A 46 -18.61 0.84 2.85
C ILE A 46 -17.40 1.22 3.70
N GLY A 47 -16.38 0.40 3.82
CA GLY A 47 -15.25 0.73 4.68
C GLY A 47 -13.88 0.46 4.06
N ALA A 48 -12.84 1.01 4.70
CA ALA A 48 -11.47 0.61 4.45
C ALA A 48 -11.25 -0.81 4.99
N ASP A 49 -10.72 -1.70 4.14
CA ASP A 49 -10.28 -3.03 4.59
C ASP A 49 -8.95 -2.93 5.36
N ILE A 50 -8.10 -2.01 4.98
CA ILE A 50 -6.82 -1.68 5.61
C ILE A 50 -6.60 -0.16 5.56
N VAL A 51 -5.99 0.40 6.58
CA VAL A 51 -5.65 1.82 6.64
C VAL A 51 -4.15 2.00 6.54
N GLU A 52 -3.70 2.86 5.63
CA GLU A 52 -2.30 3.21 5.47
C GLU A 52 -1.99 4.50 6.23
N PHE A 53 -1.11 4.48 7.23
CA PHE A 53 -0.56 5.70 7.81
C PHE A 53 0.61 6.20 6.97
N ARG A 54 0.42 7.31 6.24
CA ARG A 54 1.44 7.99 5.43
C ARG A 54 2.28 8.91 6.32
N ALA A 55 3.23 8.31 6.98
CA ALA A 55 4.07 8.95 8.00
C ALA A 55 4.99 10.04 7.42
N ASP A 56 5.31 10.01 6.14
CA ASP A 56 6.09 11.06 5.46
C ASP A 56 5.39 12.44 5.46
N TRP A 57 4.07 12.49 5.60
CA TRP A 57 3.31 13.74 5.72
C TRP A 57 3.42 14.36 7.12
N PHE A 58 3.62 13.55 8.16
CA PHE A 58 3.65 14.01 9.55
C PHE A 58 4.92 14.82 9.82
N GLU A 59 4.78 16.08 10.28
CA GLU A 59 5.91 17.02 10.46
C GLU A 59 6.94 16.49 11.46
N ASP A 60 6.49 15.89 12.55
CA ASP A 60 7.32 15.40 13.65
C ASP A 60 7.77 13.94 13.51
N ILE A 61 7.69 13.33 12.33
CA ILE A 61 8.00 11.90 12.12
C ILE A 61 9.41 11.48 12.54
N LEU A 62 10.36 12.41 12.63
CA LEU A 62 11.72 12.16 13.08
C LEU A 62 11.83 12.11 14.63
N ASP A 63 10.82 12.57 15.34
CA ASP A 63 10.64 12.39 16.78
C ASP A 63 9.84 11.11 17.01
N PHE A 64 10.55 10.02 17.39
CA PHE A 64 9.91 8.72 17.50
C PHE A 64 8.85 8.67 18.61
N GLU A 65 9.01 9.40 19.70
CA GLU A 65 8.02 9.44 20.78
C GLU A 65 6.69 10.00 20.26
N LYS A 66 6.73 11.07 19.48
CA LYS A 66 5.54 11.66 18.84
C LYS A 66 4.94 10.73 17.77
N ALA A 67 5.80 10.04 16.99
CA ALA A 67 5.34 9.06 16.02
C ALA A 67 4.61 7.88 16.70
N GLU A 68 5.14 7.39 17.82
CA GLU A 68 4.52 6.33 18.61
C GLU A 68 3.20 6.78 19.25
N GLU A 69 3.10 8.02 19.73
CA GLU A 69 1.83 8.59 20.20
C GLU A 69 0.76 8.58 19.12
N VAL A 70 1.10 9.00 17.88
CA VAL A 70 0.17 8.95 16.74
C VAL A 70 -0.26 7.50 16.47
N LEU A 71 0.64 6.55 16.48
CA LEU A 71 0.32 5.14 16.27
C LEU A 71 -0.61 4.58 17.36
N LYS A 72 -0.41 4.97 18.63
CA LYS A 72 -1.31 4.59 19.74
C LYS A 72 -2.72 5.13 19.54
N GLU A 73 -2.85 6.40 19.13
CA GLU A 73 -4.15 7.01 18.82
C GLU A 73 -4.82 6.30 17.63
N LEU A 74 -4.08 6.07 16.54
CA LEU A 74 -4.59 5.35 15.37
C LEU A 74 -5.09 3.94 15.74
N ARG A 75 -4.32 3.19 16.52
CA ARG A 75 -4.72 1.86 16.98
C ARG A 75 -5.96 1.91 17.87
N GLY A 76 -6.06 2.90 18.76
CA GLY A 76 -7.23 3.11 19.60
C GLY A 76 -8.51 3.39 18.80
N ILE A 77 -8.41 4.22 17.76
CA ILE A 77 -9.54 4.59 16.89
C ILE A 77 -9.91 3.43 15.96
N LEU A 78 -8.94 2.85 15.28
CA LEU A 78 -9.16 1.84 14.23
C LEU A 78 -9.48 0.45 14.78
N GLY A 79 -9.11 0.16 16.04
CA GLY A 79 -9.39 -1.12 16.69
C GLY A 79 -8.80 -2.29 15.90
N GLU A 80 -9.64 -3.18 15.37
CA GLU A 80 -9.22 -4.38 14.63
C GLU A 80 -8.92 -4.14 13.14
N THR A 81 -9.15 -2.93 12.62
CA THR A 81 -8.78 -2.60 11.23
C THR A 81 -7.26 -2.66 11.08
N PRO A 82 -6.70 -3.41 10.12
CA PRO A 82 -5.26 -3.48 9.92
C PRO A 82 -4.65 -2.10 9.63
N ILE A 83 -3.47 -1.84 10.20
CA ILE A 83 -2.69 -0.62 9.97
C ILE A 83 -1.44 -0.97 9.17
N LEU A 84 -1.32 -0.37 7.98
CA LEU A 84 -0.11 -0.35 7.17
C LEU A 84 0.67 0.93 7.49
N PHE A 85 1.89 0.80 7.99
CA PHE A 85 2.78 1.95 8.15
C PHE A 85 3.59 2.18 6.88
N THR A 86 3.62 3.41 6.39
CA THR A 86 4.36 3.80 5.19
C THR A 86 5.11 5.11 5.41
N PHE A 87 6.44 5.06 5.32
CA PHE A 87 7.24 6.25 5.09
C PHE A 87 7.67 6.25 3.62
N ARG A 88 6.95 7.02 2.79
CA ARG A 88 7.31 7.20 1.38
C ARG A 88 8.41 8.22 1.25
N THR A 89 9.55 7.83 0.65
CA THR A 89 10.66 8.76 0.44
C THR A 89 10.37 9.74 -0.71
N LEU A 90 11.04 10.89 -0.66
CA LEU A 90 10.95 11.89 -1.74
C LEU A 90 11.31 11.29 -3.11
N LYS A 91 12.20 10.29 -3.15
CA LYS A 91 12.61 9.61 -4.40
C LYS A 91 11.47 8.87 -5.08
N GLU A 92 10.54 8.34 -4.28
CA GLU A 92 9.36 7.60 -4.75
C GLU A 92 8.06 8.40 -4.55
N GLY A 93 8.14 9.74 -4.56
CA GLY A 93 6.98 10.64 -4.57
C GLY A 93 6.36 10.92 -3.20
N GLY A 94 7.11 10.74 -2.13
CA GLY A 94 6.72 11.17 -0.78
C GLY A 94 7.07 12.64 -0.48
N GLU A 95 6.72 13.06 0.72
CA GLU A 95 6.88 14.46 1.16
C GLU A 95 8.28 14.77 1.72
N LYS A 96 9.03 13.76 2.16
CA LYS A 96 10.32 13.95 2.83
C LYS A 96 11.42 13.04 2.29
N ALA A 97 12.63 13.60 2.19
CA ALA A 97 13.83 12.80 2.06
C ALA A 97 14.24 12.25 3.42
N MET A 98 14.79 11.04 3.43
CA MET A 98 15.33 10.43 4.64
C MET A 98 16.64 9.71 4.32
N GLU A 99 17.61 9.82 5.21
CA GLU A 99 18.82 9.01 5.17
C GLU A 99 18.48 7.53 5.34
N LEU A 100 19.12 6.67 4.59
CA LEU A 100 18.78 5.25 4.56
C LEU A 100 18.87 4.58 5.95
N LYS A 101 19.89 4.90 6.74
CA LYS A 101 20.01 4.39 8.11
C LYS A 101 18.83 4.79 8.99
N LYS A 102 18.40 6.05 8.91
CA LYS A 102 17.23 6.56 9.64
C LYS A 102 15.93 5.93 9.15
N TYR A 103 15.83 5.66 7.84
CA TYR A 103 14.69 4.95 7.27
C TYR A 103 14.55 3.54 7.85
N VAL A 104 15.66 2.79 7.93
CA VAL A 104 15.69 1.45 8.53
C VAL A 104 15.37 1.54 10.03
N GLU A 105 16.00 2.48 10.75
CA GLU A 105 15.76 2.70 12.18
C GLU A 105 14.29 3.02 12.47
N LEU A 106 13.68 3.94 11.71
CA LEU A 106 12.28 4.29 11.86
C LEU A 106 11.37 3.08 11.67
N ASN A 107 11.54 2.33 10.56
CA ASN A 107 10.74 1.14 10.29
C ASN A 107 10.92 0.08 11.39
N THR A 108 12.15 -0.17 11.84
CA THR A 108 12.43 -1.15 12.91
C THR A 108 11.80 -0.71 14.24
N ASN A 109 11.90 0.56 14.58
CA ASN A 109 11.26 1.09 15.80
C ASN A 109 9.75 0.95 15.75
N VAL A 110 9.13 1.27 14.62
CA VAL A 110 7.68 1.12 14.43
C VAL A 110 7.24 -0.35 14.53
N ILE A 111 7.98 -1.27 13.93
CA ILE A 111 7.75 -2.72 14.06
C ILE A 111 7.76 -3.13 15.55
N ASN A 112 8.72 -2.65 16.32
CA ASN A 112 8.88 -3.00 17.72
C ASN A 112 7.78 -2.45 18.64
N THR A 113 6.99 -1.46 18.20
CA THR A 113 5.83 -0.98 18.98
C THR A 113 4.71 -2.02 19.11
N GLY A 114 4.58 -2.95 18.15
CA GLY A 114 3.45 -3.86 18.06
C GLY A 114 2.11 -3.20 17.69
N LEU A 115 2.13 -1.92 17.26
CA LEU A 115 0.92 -1.15 16.94
C LEU A 115 0.52 -1.24 15.48
N VAL A 116 1.38 -1.74 14.59
CA VAL A 116 1.15 -1.89 13.15
C VAL A 116 1.08 -3.37 12.76
N ASP A 117 0.34 -3.66 11.70
CA ASP A 117 0.13 -5.03 11.21
C ASP A 117 0.93 -5.29 9.93
N ALA A 118 1.25 -4.23 9.20
CA ALA A 118 2.10 -4.28 8.01
C ALA A 118 2.95 -3.01 7.89
N ILE A 119 4.05 -3.12 7.15
CA ILE A 119 4.89 -1.98 6.74
C ILE A 119 5.13 -1.99 5.24
N ASP A 120 5.25 -0.80 4.65
CA ASP A 120 5.68 -0.61 3.26
C ASP A 120 7.20 -0.36 3.23
N VAL A 121 7.92 -1.14 2.43
CA VAL A 121 9.37 -1.04 2.29
C VAL A 121 9.74 -0.81 0.84
N GLU A 122 10.40 0.31 0.54
CA GLU A 122 10.91 0.62 -0.82
C GLU A 122 12.08 -0.30 -1.17
N ILE A 123 11.92 -1.15 -2.18
CA ILE A 123 12.90 -2.23 -2.49
C ILE A 123 14.20 -1.75 -3.14
N PHE A 124 14.23 -0.57 -3.73
CA PHE A 124 15.42 -0.02 -4.37
C PHE A 124 16.29 0.84 -3.43
N THR A 125 16.10 0.68 -2.12
CA THR A 125 16.94 1.31 -1.08
C THR A 125 18.23 0.54 -0.79
N GLY A 126 18.37 -0.68 -1.32
CA GLY A 126 19.52 -1.58 -1.16
C GLY A 126 19.11 -2.90 -0.48
N ASP A 127 19.53 -4.02 -1.06
CA ASP A 127 19.09 -5.35 -0.67
C ASP A 127 19.33 -5.68 0.81
N GLU A 128 20.49 -5.28 1.35
CA GLU A 128 20.86 -5.51 2.76
C GLU A 128 19.90 -4.78 3.71
N PHE A 129 19.56 -3.54 3.38
CA PHE A 129 18.65 -2.72 4.20
C PHE A 129 17.21 -3.25 4.13
N VAL A 130 16.77 -3.64 2.93
CA VAL A 130 15.45 -4.25 2.76
C VAL A 130 15.35 -5.54 3.57
N LYS A 131 16.33 -6.43 3.46
CA LYS A 131 16.37 -7.69 4.22
C LYS A 131 16.36 -7.46 5.72
N ALA A 132 17.14 -6.50 6.23
CA ALA A 132 17.15 -6.18 7.66
C ALA A 132 15.77 -5.78 8.19
N VAL A 133 15.02 -4.96 7.42
CA VAL A 133 13.66 -4.57 7.81
C VAL A 133 12.68 -5.74 7.67
N VAL A 134 12.78 -6.54 6.60
CA VAL A 134 11.94 -7.74 6.39
C VAL A 134 12.13 -8.74 7.53
N ASP A 135 13.36 -9.06 7.89
CA ASP A 135 13.68 -10.01 8.97
C ASP A 135 13.13 -9.51 10.31
N SER A 136 13.34 -8.22 10.63
CA SER A 136 12.80 -7.60 11.84
C SER A 136 11.26 -7.66 11.88
N ALA A 137 10.59 -7.41 10.74
CA ALA A 137 9.14 -7.46 10.66
C ALA A 137 8.61 -8.88 10.88
N HIS A 138 9.22 -9.88 10.23
CA HIS A 138 8.83 -11.28 10.33
C HIS A 138 9.03 -11.82 11.75
N GLU A 139 10.11 -11.46 12.46
CA GLU A 139 10.31 -11.81 13.87
C GLU A 139 9.18 -11.32 14.79
N LYS A 140 8.54 -10.21 14.45
CA LYS A 140 7.42 -9.64 15.20
C LYS A 140 6.04 -10.01 14.64
N GLY A 141 5.99 -10.79 13.57
CA GLY A 141 4.73 -11.17 12.90
C GLY A 141 4.09 -10.04 12.09
N VAL A 142 4.83 -8.95 11.84
CA VAL A 142 4.41 -7.84 10.98
C VAL A 142 4.64 -8.22 9.52
N LYS A 143 3.67 -7.91 8.64
CA LYS A 143 3.75 -8.21 7.22
C LYS A 143 4.47 -7.10 6.44
N VAL A 144 5.16 -7.48 5.37
CA VAL A 144 5.93 -6.54 4.55
C VAL A 144 5.33 -6.42 3.16
N ILE A 145 4.94 -5.19 2.79
CA ILE A 145 4.61 -4.82 1.42
C ILE A 145 5.87 -4.21 0.80
N GLY A 146 6.56 -4.98 -0.03
CA GLY A 146 7.71 -4.45 -0.78
C GLY A 146 7.23 -3.61 -1.94
N SER A 147 7.63 -2.36 -2.02
CA SER A 147 7.09 -1.40 -2.96
C SER A 147 8.12 -0.77 -3.89
N ASN A 148 7.63 -0.33 -5.05
CA ASN A 148 8.35 0.55 -5.95
C ASN A 148 7.37 1.50 -6.66
N HIS A 149 7.72 2.78 -6.76
CA HIS A 149 6.91 3.80 -7.39
C HIS A 149 7.74 4.54 -8.45
N ASP A 150 7.30 4.50 -9.70
CA ASP A 150 7.88 5.30 -10.78
C ASP A 150 6.93 6.44 -11.11
N PHE A 151 7.26 7.65 -10.64
CA PHE A 151 6.46 8.86 -10.85
C PHE A 151 6.71 9.53 -12.20
N TYR A 152 7.65 9.02 -12.99
CA TYR A 152 8.07 9.64 -14.25
C TYR A 152 7.52 8.91 -15.48
N LYS A 153 7.42 7.59 -15.41
CA LYS A 153 7.03 6.75 -16.57
C LYS A 153 6.42 5.42 -16.15
N THR A 154 5.89 4.72 -17.12
CA THR A 154 5.63 3.28 -17.06
C THR A 154 6.81 2.56 -17.70
N PRO A 155 7.56 1.73 -16.97
CA PRO A 155 8.62 0.90 -17.55
C PRO A 155 8.04 -0.11 -18.55
N GLU A 156 8.90 -0.71 -19.38
CA GLU A 156 8.52 -1.82 -20.25
C GLU A 156 8.00 -3.01 -19.42
N LYS A 157 7.13 -3.81 -20.04
CA LYS A 157 6.44 -4.93 -19.37
C LYS A 157 7.39 -5.85 -18.61
N ASP A 158 8.48 -6.27 -19.27
CA ASP A 158 9.46 -7.22 -18.70
C ASP A 158 10.20 -6.61 -17.51
N GLU A 159 10.45 -5.31 -17.51
CA GLU A 159 11.05 -4.59 -16.38
C GLU A 159 10.09 -4.54 -15.18
N ILE A 160 8.79 -4.32 -15.40
CA ILE A 160 7.77 -4.36 -14.34
C ILE A 160 7.74 -5.75 -13.70
N VAL A 161 7.70 -6.81 -14.52
CA VAL A 161 7.72 -8.19 -14.04
C VAL A 161 9.02 -8.49 -13.26
N CYS A 162 10.17 -8.04 -13.77
CA CYS A 162 11.46 -8.20 -13.11
C CYS A 162 11.48 -7.53 -11.72
N ARG A 163 10.97 -6.29 -11.60
CA ARG A 163 10.86 -5.58 -10.31
C ARG A 163 9.97 -6.33 -9.32
N LEU A 164 8.83 -6.84 -9.74
CA LEU A 164 7.92 -7.62 -8.89
C LEU A 164 8.57 -8.95 -8.46
N ARG A 165 9.31 -9.64 -9.34
CA ARG A 165 10.06 -10.85 -8.99
C ARG A 165 11.17 -10.55 -8.00
N LYS A 166 11.90 -9.44 -8.16
CA LYS A 166 12.92 -8.99 -7.20
C LYS A 166 12.34 -8.80 -5.79
N MET A 167 11.11 -8.30 -5.66
CA MET A 167 10.42 -8.21 -4.37
C MET A 167 10.24 -9.59 -3.74
N GLN A 168 9.88 -10.61 -4.53
CA GLN A 168 9.76 -11.97 -4.03
C GLN A 168 11.11 -12.54 -3.54
N GLU A 169 12.20 -12.25 -4.27
CA GLU A 169 13.56 -12.68 -3.89
C GLU A 169 14.01 -12.02 -2.58
N LEU A 170 13.53 -10.82 -2.28
CA LEU A 170 13.76 -10.09 -1.03
C LEU A 170 12.85 -10.56 0.12
N ASN A 171 12.05 -11.61 -0.10
CA ASN A 171 11.18 -12.24 0.88
C ASN A 171 10.10 -11.32 1.48
N VAL A 172 9.61 -10.32 0.73
CA VAL A 172 8.45 -9.52 1.15
C VAL A 172 7.17 -10.37 1.11
N ASP A 173 6.14 -10.06 1.89
CA ASP A 173 4.88 -10.82 1.91
C ASP A 173 3.96 -10.45 0.73
N VAL A 174 4.02 -9.20 0.26
CA VAL A 174 3.22 -8.68 -0.86
C VAL A 174 4.12 -7.82 -1.75
N ALA A 175 4.08 -8.03 -3.06
CA ALA A 175 4.84 -7.22 -4.02
C ALA A 175 3.96 -6.11 -4.61
N LYS A 176 4.42 -4.85 -4.55
CA LYS A 176 3.63 -3.67 -4.95
C LYS A 176 4.39 -2.79 -5.93
N ILE A 177 3.75 -2.45 -7.06
CA ILE A 177 4.30 -1.48 -8.01
C ILE A 177 3.25 -0.44 -8.42
N ALA A 178 3.66 0.83 -8.47
CA ALA A 178 2.87 1.93 -8.99
C ALA A 178 3.66 2.68 -10.05
N VAL A 179 3.08 2.93 -11.22
CA VAL A 179 3.76 3.54 -12.35
C VAL A 179 2.97 4.72 -12.93
N MET A 180 3.65 5.67 -13.55
CA MET A 180 3.03 6.87 -14.13
C MET A 180 2.81 6.67 -15.63
N PRO A 181 1.56 6.58 -16.10
CA PRO A 181 1.28 6.45 -17.52
C PRO A 181 1.41 7.82 -18.22
N GLN A 182 2.05 7.83 -19.37
CA GLN A 182 2.12 8.97 -20.31
C GLN A 182 1.11 8.79 -21.46
N SER A 183 0.66 7.55 -21.67
CA SER A 183 -0.27 7.17 -22.73
C SER A 183 -1.23 6.05 -22.30
N LYS A 184 -2.30 5.83 -23.06
CA LYS A 184 -3.19 4.67 -22.86
C LYS A 184 -2.44 3.34 -23.02
N LYS A 185 -1.42 3.30 -23.89
CA LYS A 185 -0.57 2.13 -24.08
C LYS A 185 0.15 1.74 -22.78
N ASP A 186 0.60 2.71 -21.99
CA ASP A 186 1.28 2.45 -20.74
C ASP A 186 0.37 1.76 -19.71
N VAL A 187 -0.91 2.12 -19.69
CA VAL A 187 -1.90 1.44 -18.85
C VAL A 187 -2.08 -0.02 -19.27
N ILE A 188 -2.14 -0.27 -20.60
CA ILE A 188 -2.20 -1.64 -21.15
C ILE A 188 -0.92 -2.41 -20.80
N THR A 189 0.24 -1.78 -20.90
CA THR A 189 1.53 -2.37 -20.53
C THR A 189 1.54 -2.83 -19.07
N LEU A 190 1.04 -1.99 -18.14
CA LEU A 190 0.94 -2.37 -16.72
C LEU A 190 -0.02 -3.56 -16.53
N LEU A 191 -1.20 -3.53 -17.16
CA LEU A 191 -2.18 -4.62 -17.01
C LEU A 191 -1.62 -5.94 -17.58
N ALA A 192 -0.93 -5.90 -18.72
CA ALA A 192 -0.25 -7.06 -19.30
C ALA A 192 0.88 -7.59 -18.41
N ALA A 193 1.66 -6.69 -17.77
CA ALA A 193 2.69 -7.08 -16.80
C ALA A 193 2.08 -7.72 -15.54
N THR A 194 0.93 -7.20 -15.10
CA THR A 194 0.21 -7.72 -13.93
C THR A 194 -0.28 -9.15 -14.19
N GLU A 195 -0.92 -9.36 -15.33
CA GLU A 195 -1.43 -10.67 -15.75
C GLU A 195 -0.27 -11.69 -15.88
N GLU A 196 0.78 -11.32 -16.60
CA GLU A 196 1.96 -12.19 -16.76
C GLU A 196 2.61 -12.54 -15.44
N MET A 197 2.80 -11.55 -14.55
CA MET A 197 3.36 -11.79 -13.23
C MET A 197 2.48 -12.74 -12.42
N TYR A 198 1.17 -12.49 -12.40
CA TYR A 198 0.21 -13.29 -11.66
C TYR A 198 0.16 -14.74 -12.15
N THR A 199 0.09 -14.93 -13.45
CA THR A 199 -0.09 -16.25 -14.08
C THR A 199 1.17 -17.11 -14.04
N ASN A 200 2.34 -16.49 -14.25
CA ASN A 200 3.56 -17.26 -14.51
C ASN A 200 4.56 -17.24 -13.35
N TYR A 201 4.56 -16.20 -12.48
CA TYR A 201 5.68 -16.00 -11.55
C TYR A 201 5.28 -15.73 -10.11
N ALA A 202 4.05 -15.26 -9.86
CA ALA A 202 3.67 -14.87 -8.50
C ALA A 202 3.54 -16.08 -7.58
N ASN A 203 4.27 -16.05 -6.47
CA ASN A 203 4.15 -17.00 -5.35
C ASN A 203 3.59 -16.34 -4.09
N ARG A 204 3.18 -15.09 -4.19
CA ARG A 204 2.56 -14.24 -3.16
C ARG A 204 1.63 -13.22 -3.81
N PRO A 205 0.72 -12.55 -3.05
CA PRO A 205 -0.14 -11.52 -3.60
C PRO A 205 0.65 -10.38 -4.24
N ILE A 206 0.10 -9.81 -5.32
CA ILE A 206 0.67 -8.65 -5.97
C ILE A 206 -0.31 -7.48 -5.96
N ILE A 207 0.22 -6.26 -5.90
CA ILE A 207 -0.53 -5.01 -5.97
C ILE A 207 0.07 -4.17 -7.09
N THR A 208 -0.73 -3.87 -8.10
CA THR A 208 -0.25 -3.08 -9.24
C THR A 208 -1.21 -1.96 -9.56
N MET A 209 -0.68 -0.79 -9.91
CA MET A 209 -1.51 0.33 -10.30
C MET A 209 -0.82 1.28 -11.26
N SER A 210 -1.58 1.77 -12.22
CA SER A 210 -1.23 2.92 -13.04
C SER A 210 -1.79 4.17 -12.37
N MET A 211 -0.95 5.17 -12.16
CA MET A 211 -1.31 6.41 -11.46
C MET A 211 -2.06 7.38 -12.38
N SER A 212 -2.37 8.58 -11.90
CA SER A 212 -3.10 9.65 -12.57
C SER A 212 -4.52 9.25 -13.06
N LYS A 213 -5.21 10.22 -13.66
CA LYS A 213 -6.55 10.00 -14.22
C LYS A 213 -6.56 8.97 -15.37
N LEU A 214 -5.46 8.91 -16.11
CA LEU A 214 -5.33 7.97 -17.23
C LEU A 214 -5.29 6.52 -16.77
N GLY A 215 -4.71 6.26 -15.58
CA GLY A 215 -4.55 4.94 -15.00
C GLY A 215 -5.75 4.43 -14.20
N VAL A 216 -6.86 5.20 -14.10
CA VAL A 216 -8.00 4.88 -13.24
C VAL A 216 -8.54 3.46 -13.47
N VAL A 217 -8.56 2.97 -14.70
CA VAL A 217 -9.06 1.62 -15.03
C VAL A 217 -8.28 0.53 -14.30
N SER A 218 -6.97 0.67 -14.12
CA SER A 218 -6.15 -0.33 -13.42
C SER A 218 -6.54 -0.50 -11.95
N ARG A 219 -7.14 0.52 -11.33
CA ARG A 219 -7.64 0.47 -9.95
C ARG A 219 -8.97 -0.27 -9.83
N LEU A 220 -9.75 -0.30 -10.91
CA LEU A 220 -11.10 -0.89 -10.94
C LEU A 220 -11.06 -2.36 -11.36
N VAL A 221 -10.21 -2.71 -12.35
CA VAL A 221 -10.18 -4.05 -12.95
C VAL A 221 -9.03 -4.92 -12.43
N GLY A 222 -8.40 -4.55 -11.33
CA GLY A 222 -7.25 -5.26 -10.77
C GLY A 222 -7.48 -6.74 -10.55
N GLU A 223 -8.69 -7.13 -10.12
CA GLU A 223 -9.08 -8.53 -9.91
C GLU A 223 -8.94 -9.37 -11.18
N ALA A 224 -9.41 -8.86 -12.32
CA ALA A 224 -9.33 -9.57 -13.60
C ALA A 224 -7.89 -9.84 -14.07
N PHE A 225 -6.91 -9.10 -13.54
CA PHE A 225 -5.50 -9.21 -13.90
C PHE A 225 -4.61 -9.76 -12.77
N GLY A 226 -5.15 -10.01 -11.57
CA GLY A 226 -4.44 -10.61 -10.46
C GLY A 226 -3.93 -9.64 -9.38
N SER A 227 -4.27 -8.34 -9.44
CA SER A 227 -3.98 -7.39 -8.35
C SER A 227 -5.01 -7.50 -7.23
N VAL A 228 -4.55 -7.68 -5.98
CA VAL A 228 -5.40 -8.05 -4.84
C VAL A 228 -5.85 -6.87 -3.97
N LEU A 229 -5.32 -5.67 -4.23
CA LEU A 229 -5.62 -4.48 -3.43
C LEU A 229 -5.55 -3.22 -4.28
N THR A 230 -6.42 -2.28 -3.99
CA THR A 230 -6.40 -0.94 -4.59
C THR A 230 -6.51 0.15 -3.53
N PHE A 231 -6.23 1.41 -3.90
CA PHE A 231 -6.24 2.54 -2.99
C PHE A 231 -7.41 3.47 -3.26
N GLY A 232 -8.28 3.62 -2.25
CA GLY A 232 -9.35 4.59 -2.21
C GLY A 232 -8.99 5.84 -1.40
N ALA A 233 -9.81 6.86 -1.46
CA ALA A 233 -9.62 8.09 -0.69
C ALA A 233 -10.86 8.43 0.12
N VAL A 234 -10.63 9.02 1.30
CA VAL A 234 -11.63 9.69 2.13
C VAL A 234 -11.19 11.15 2.27
N GLY A 235 -11.87 12.05 1.58
CA GLY A 235 -11.49 13.46 1.53
C GLY A 235 -10.21 13.70 0.74
N LYS A 236 -9.08 13.98 1.41
CA LYS A 236 -7.79 14.29 0.76
C LYS A 236 -7.13 13.05 0.17
N THR A 237 -6.68 13.14 -1.08
CA THR A 237 -5.95 12.07 -1.76
C THR A 237 -4.46 12.08 -1.41
N SER A 238 -3.83 10.91 -1.32
CA SER A 238 -2.39 10.74 -1.08
C SER A 238 -1.59 10.48 -2.36
N ALA A 239 -2.28 10.21 -3.47
CA ALA A 239 -1.66 9.96 -4.77
C ALA A 239 -2.62 10.33 -5.92
N PRO A 240 -2.08 10.66 -7.12
CA PRO A 240 -2.91 11.02 -8.28
C PRO A 240 -3.83 9.87 -8.72
N GLY A 241 -5.10 10.20 -9.05
CA GLY A 241 -6.07 9.26 -9.61
C GLY A 241 -6.75 8.33 -8.61
N GLN A 242 -6.66 8.61 -7.30
CA GLN A 242 -7.47 7.91 -6.30
C GLN A 242 -8.95 8.27 -6.44
N ILE A 243 -9.80 7.27 -6.20
CA ILE A 243 -11.27 7.34 -6.27
C ILE A 243 -11.81 7.39 -4.84
N ASN A 244 -12.95 8.04 -4.63
CA ASN A 244 -13.66 7.96 -3.33
C ASN A 244 -13.94 6.50 -2.97
N VAL A 245 -13.82 6.16 -1.69
CA VAL A 245 -13.92 4.77 -1.21
C VAL A 245 -15.28 4.14 -1.53
N GLU A 246 -16.36 4.90 -1.46
CA GLU A 246 -17.75 4.43 -1.74
C GLU A 246 -17.92 4.05 -3.21
N ASP A 247 -17.50 4.96 -4.12
CA ASP A 247 -17.55 4.71 -5.55
C ASP A 247 -16.65 3.53 -5.95
N LEU A 248 -15.48 3.46 -5.34
CA LEU A 248 -14.52 2.40 -5.58
C LEU A 248 -15.09 1.05 -5.16
N LYS A 249 -15.69 0.96 -3.97
CA LYS A 249 -16.33 -0.26 -3.46
C LYS A 249 -17.44 -0.74 -4.40
N SER A 250 -18.30 0.18 -4.83
CA SER A 250 -19.38 -0.11 -5.76
C SER A 250 -18.85 -0.66 -7.10
N ALA A 251 -17.83 -0.03 -7.66
CA ALA A 251 -17.22 -0.45 -8.92
C ALA A 251 -16.55 -1.83 -8.81
N LEU A 252 -15.80 -2.09 -7.72
CA LEU A 252 -15.17 -3.40 -7.48
C LEU A 252 -16.22 -4.50 -7.33
N SER A 253 -17.33 -4.24 -6.65
CA SER A 253 -18.41 -5.21 -6.50
C SER A 253 -19.06 -5.55 -7.85
N ILE A 254 -19.27 -4.56 -8.74
CA ILE A 254 -19.79 -4.80 -10.09
C ILE A 254 -18.83 -5.69 -10.90
N VAL A 255 -17.52 -5.38 -10.85
CA VAL A 255 -16.51 -6.18 -11.56
C VAL A 255 -16.50 -7.61 -11.02
N HIS A 256 -16.43 -7.77 -9.71
CA HIS A 256 -16.41 -9.09 -9.05
C HIS A 256 -17.62 -9.96 -9.44
N ASN A 257 -18.84 -9.40 -9.28
CA ASN A 257 -20.07 -10.11 -9.61
C ASN A 257 -20.20 -10.44 -11.10
N SER A 258 -19.44 -9.77 -11.96
CA SER A 258 -19.43 -10.06 -13.41
C SER A 258 -18.37 -11.10 -13.81
N LEU A 259 -17.40 -11.36 -12.94
CA LEU A 259 -16.34 -12.35 -13.14
C LEU A 259 -16.72 -13.73 -12.57
N HIS A 260 -17.65 -13.76 -11.63
CA HIS A 260 -18.10 -14.95 -10.89
C HIS A 260 -19.60 -15.18 -11.00
#